data_40d43950bab87daf5d1d46642ea03dfe
#
_entry.id   40d43950bab87daf5d1d46642ea03dfe
#
_cell.length_a   1.000
_cell.length_b   1.000
_cell.length_c   1.000
_cell.angle_alpha   90.00
_cell.angle_beta   90.00
_cell.angle_gamma   90.00
#
_symmetry.space_group_name_H-M   'P 1'
#
loop_
_entity.id
_entity.type
_entity.pdbx_description
1 polymer ?
#
loop_
_entity_poly.entity_id
_entity_poly.type
_entity_poly.pdbx_seq_one_letter_code
_entity_poly.pdbx_strand_id
1 'polypeptide(L)'
;MNSKKKTGSYYTPLDLADFIVQHLKPSLNDTNSILEPSVGDGAFIKTIIANNIPVNQISIVDINDEHFKNIQSIIPQEININTYKEDFLEYNNENKLFSLIIGNPPYIKKNLLQKAQIDSCKSILTAAGLKSSAKNIWTAFFIKSISLLDKNGILAMVLPAELLQVSFAEELRHYILNKFQRIEIITFDNLLFECKGQNTIIFIGYKESKNNGVYFSNIENLSDKKLTLNQNNYITHSPFKWSHHYLDTEDLQFIELLCKKIKLIGDYCETKPGIVSAANSYFIINEETENKFHLHKYTLPILQRGLFVNDDIIYTKEAYAKLIKEGKPSKILCFTEDNTKNINSHVQSYLNIGSQMDFVNGWKCSKRKIWYIIPNISTIPDAFFFKRCHQYPKLLINEAQVYVTDSAYKICMKTGFDLSSFIYSFYNTLTIVCSELFGRYYGGGVLELIPSEFKRLPIPYVAINEKIFQQFYNRAKKAANITEILQENDNYILKDNLKLTEEQFNQV
;
A
#
# COMPACT_ATOMS: atom_id res chain seq x y z
N MET A 1 -9.88 -9.80 19.28
CA MET A 1 -9.53 -9.77 17.85
C MET A 1 -10.57 -10.56 17.10
N ASN A 2 -11.29 -9.94 16.14
CA ASN A 2 -12.36 -10.61 15.38
C ASN A 2 -11.84 -11.88 14.70
N SER A 3 -12.55 -13.01 14.82
CA SER A 3 -12.21 -14.30 14.20
C SER A 3 -11.98 -14.20 12.69
N LYS A 4 -12.75 -13.37 11.99
CA LYS A 4 -12.62 -13.05 10.56
C LYS A 4 -11.22 -12.52 10.14
N LYS A 5 -10.48 -11.83 11.01
CA LYS A 5 -9.09 -11.39 10.73
C LYS A 5 -8.05 -12.51 10.80
N LYS A 6 -8.33 -13.59 11.52
CA LYS A 6 -7.41 -14.73 11.64
C LYS A 6 -7.52 -15.71 10.49
N THR A 7 -8.73 -15.88 9.93
CA THR A 7 -9.00 -16.84 8.85
C THR A 7 -8.86 -16.23 7.45
N GLY A 8 -8.86 -14.90 7.33
CA GLY A 8 -8.82 -14.21 6.02
C GLY A 8 -10.05 -14.49 5.15
N SER A 9 -11.11 -15.07 5.74
CA SER A 9 -12.29 -15.52 5.03
C SER A 9 -13.25 -14.35 4.78
N TYR A 10 -13.33 -13.95 3.53
CA TYR A 10 -14.32 -12.99 3.03
C TYR A 10 -15.15 -13.69 1.96
N TYR A 11 -16.42 -13.93 2.26
CA TYR A 11 -17.33 -14.52 1.27
C TYR A 11 -17.61 -13.53 0.15
N THR A 12 -17.64 -14.05 -1.07
CA THR A 12 -17.91 -13.24 -2.27
C THR A 12 -19.41 -12.94 -2.35
N PRO A 13 -19.84 -11.66 -2.46
CA PRO A 13 -21.22 -11.32 -2.71
C PRO A 13 -21.74 -12.00 -4.00
N LEU A 14 -23.00 -12.46 -3.98
CA LEU A 14 -23.58 -13.16 -5.12
C LEU A 14 -23.68 -12.30 -6.37
N ASP A 15 -23.95 -11.01 -6.23
CA ASP A 15 -24.00 -10.04 -7.34
C ASP A 15 -22.63 -9.84 -7.99
N LEU A 16 -21.53 -9.85 -7.20
CA LEU A 16 -20.18 -9.84 -7.74
C LEU A 16 -19.83 -11.14 -8.48
N ALA A 17 -20.19 -12.29 -7.90
CA ALA A 17 -19.98 -13.58 -8.55
C ALA A 17 -20.77 -13.66 -9.88
N ASP A 18 -22.03 -13.17 -9.88
CA ASP A 18 -22.88 -13.13 -11.06
C ASP A 18 -22.31 -12.21 -12.15
N PHE A 19 -21.84 -11.03 -11.77
CA PHE A 19 -21.18 -10.12 -12.70
C PHE A 19 -19.99 -10.78 -13.41
N ILE A 20 -19.11 -11.45 -12.65
CA ILE A 20 -17.94 -12.14 -13.20
C ILE A 20 -18.37 -13.29 -14.14
N VAL A 21 -19.31 -14.14 -13.71
CA VAL A 21 -19.76 -15.30 -14.49
C VAL A 21 -20.47 -14.85 -15.76
N GLN A 22 -21.31 -13.84 -15.73
CA GLN A 22 -21.96 -13.28 -16.93
C GLN A 22 -20.96 -12.70 -17.91
N HIS A 23 -19.92 -11.99 -17.40
CA HIS A 23 -18.85 -11.46 -18.25
C HIS A 23 -18.05 -12.57 -18.95
N LEU A 24 -17.79 -13.69 -18.26
CA LEU A 24 -17.04 -14.82 -18.79
C LEU A 24 -17.87 -15.67 -19.76
N LYS A 25 -19.19 -15.71 -19.64
CA LYS A 25 -20.09 -16.61 -20.38
C LYS A 25 -19.83 -16.68 -21.89
N PRO A 26 -19.58 -15.55 -22.62
CA PRO A 26 -19.28 -15.59 -24.04
C PRO A 26 -17.96 -16.29 -24.41
N SER A 27 -17.04 -16.43 -23.43
CA SER A 27 -15.72 -17.02 -23.61
C SER A 27 -15.64 -18.49 -23.17
N LEU A 28 -16.73 -19.04 -22.63
CA LEU A 28 -16.80 -20.41 -22.14
C LEU A 28 -17.42 -21.35 -23.19
N ASN A 29 -16.80 -22.51 -23.39
CA ASN A 29 -17.21 -23.53 -24.34
C ASN A 29 -18.04 -24.65 -23.67
N ASP A 30 -18.54 -25.59 -24.45
CA ASP A 30 -19.45 -26.64 -23.99
C ASP A 30 -18.81 -27.73 -23.10
N THR A 31 -17.50 -27.70 -22.90
CA THR A 31 -16.74 -28.77 -22.21
C THR A 31 -15.88 -28.23 -21.07
N ASN A 32 -16.44 -27.37 -20.24
CA ASN A 32 -15.65 -26.75 -19.22
C ASN A 32 -15.35 -27.66 -18.02
N SER A 33 -14.07 -27.76 -17.65
CA SER A 33 -13.62 -28.26 -16.37
C SER A 33 -13.29 -27.08 -15.48
N ILE A 34 -13.97 -26.95 -14.33
CA ILE A 34 -13.90 -25.80 -13.45
C ILE A 34 -13.20 -26.18 -12.14
N LEU A 35 -12.31 -25.30 -11.66
CA LEU A 35 -11.74 -25.37 -10.32
C LEU A 35 -12.05 -24.11 -9.53
N GLU A 36 -12.56 -24.29 -8.30
CA GLU A 36 -12.65 -23.23 -7.30
C GLU A 36 -11.70 -23.55 -6.11
N PRO A 37 -10.57 -22.84 -5.95
CA PRO A 37 -9.50 -23.23 -5.02
C PRO A 37 -9.75 -22.85 -3.55
N SER A 38 -10.84 -22.16 -3.25
CA SER A 38 -11.30 -21.80 -1.89
C SER A 38 -12.77 -21.48 -1.94
N VAL A 39 -13.59 -22.54 -1.89
CA VAL A 39 -14.99 -22.44 -2.30
C VAL A 39 -15.86 -21.62 -1.32
N GLY A 40 -15.53 -21.57 -0.05
CA GLY A 40 -16.29 -20.83 0.94
C GLY A 40 -17.78 -21.20 0.95
N ASP A 41 -18.67 -20.22 0.82
CA ASP A 41 -20.11 -20.43 0.74
C ASP A 41 -20.61 -20.84 -0.67
N GLY A 42 -19.71 -20.98 -1.65
CA GLY A 42 -20.02 -21.46 -3.00
C GLY A 42 -20.66 -20.41 -3.91
N ALA A 43 -20.40 -19.13 -3.71
CA ALA A 43 -21.01 -18.07 -4.50
C ALA A 43 -20.78 -18.25 -6.01
N PHE A 44 -19.54 -18.57 -6.41
CA PHE A 44 -19.24 -18.79 -7.84
C PHE A 44 -19.92 -20.04 -8.41
N ILE A 45 -19.90 -21.16 -7.68
CA ILE A 45 -20.57 -22.39 -8.15
C ILE A 45 -22.08 -22.17 -8.29
N LYS A 46 -22.72 -21.51 -7.31
CA LYS A 46 -24.14 -21.15 -7.38
C LYS A 46 -24.46 -20.34 -8.63
N THR A 47 -23.65 -19.35 -8.93
CA THR A 47 -23.84 -18.47 -10.09
C THR A 47 -23.55 -19.16 -11.42
N ILE A 48 -22.56 -20.04 -11.49
CA ILE A 48 -22.28 -20.87 -12.68
C ILE A 48 -23.50 -21.70 -13.03
N ILE A 49 -24.10 -22.37 -12.02
CA ILE A 49 -25.31 -23.20 -12.21
C ILE A 49 -26.50 -22.32 -12.60
N ALA A 50 -26.74 -21.22 -11.88
CA ALA A 50 -27.86 -20.31 -12.14
C ALA A 50 -27.82 -19.67 -13.54
N ASN A 51 -26.63 -19.45 -14.10
CA ASN A 51 -26.42 -18.91 -15.45
C ASN A 51 -26.40 -19.97 -16.54
N ASN A 52 -26.64 -21.23 -16.20
CA ASN A 52 -26.61 -22.37 -17.15
C ASN A 52 -25.28 -22.40 -17.95
N ILE A 53 -24.16 -22.21 -17.26
CA ILE A 53 -22.84 -22.35 -17.89
C ILE A 53 -22.62 -23.85 -18.19
N PRO A 54 -22.27 -24.24 -19.42
CA PRO A 54 -21.97 -25.63 -19.73
C PRO A 54 -20.75 -26.12 -18.95
N VAL A 55 -20.92 -27.18 -18.16
CA VAL A 55 -19.86 -27.71 -17.30
C VAL A 55 -19.92 -29.24 -17.30
N ASN A 56 -18.79 -29.88 -17.57
CA ASN A 56 -18.67 -31.33 -17.46
C ASN A 56 -18.18 -31.77 -16.07
N GLN A 57 -17.31 -30.97 -15.47
CA GLN A 57 -16.68 -31.30 -14.19
C GLN A 57 -16.43 -30.06 -13.37
N ILE A 58 -16.80 -30.11 -12.08
CA ILE A 58 -16.47 -29.11 -11.09
C ILE A 58 -15.53 -29.73 -10.03
N SER A 59 -14.42 -29.10 -9.76
CA SER A 59 -13.53 -29.43 -8.65
C SER A 59 -13.54 -28.28 -7.65
N ILE A 60 -13.78 -28.59 -6.40
CA ILE A 60 -13.79 -27.60 -5.31
C ILE A 60 -12.82 -28.01 -4.20
N VAL A 61 -12.03 -27.06 -3.74
CA VAL A 61 -11.08 -27.25 -2.65
C VAL A 61 -11.43 -26.31 -1.50
N ASP A 62 -11.43 -26.81 -0.28
CA ASP A 62 -11.56 -26.01 0.91
C ASP A 62 -10.99 -26.76 2.14
N ILE A 63 -10.53 -26.04 3.13
CA ILE A 63 -10.08 -26.59 4.42
C ILE A 63 -11.24 -26.97 5.31
N ASN A 64 -12.44 -26.40 5.08
CA ASN A 64 -13.64 -26.60 5.86
C ASN A 64 -14.68 -27.43 5.08
N ASP A 65 -14.95 -28.63 5.54
CA ASP A 65 -15.90 -29.57 4.92
C ASP A 65 -17.38 -29.15 5.03
N GLU A 66 -17.73 -28.26 5.96
CA GLU A 66 -19.10 -27.75 6.06
C GLU A 66 -19.49 -26.97 4.78
N HIS A 67 -18.53 -26.35 4.11
CA HIS A 67 -18.77 -25.65 2.84
C HIS A 67 -19.26 -26.59 1.74
N PHE A 68 -18.78 -27.81 1.69
CA PHE A 68 -19.19 -28.80 0.64
C PHE A 68 -20.64 -29.25 0.77
N LYS A 69 -21.17 -29.40 1.98
CA LYS A 69 -22.54 -29.86 2.20
C LYS A 69 -23.58 -28.94 1.57
N ASN A 70 -23.36 -27.64 1.69
CA ASN A 70 -24.26 -26.63 1.13
C ASN A 70 -24.21 -26.57 -0.39
N ILE A 71 -23.08 -26.93 -0.99
CA ILE A 71 -22.87 -26.87 -2.43
C ILE A 71 -23.38 -28.14 -3.12
N GLN A 72 -23.14 -29.31 -2.54
CA GLN A 72 -23.60 -30.60 -3.10
C GLN A 72 -25.12 -30.65 -3.26
N SER A 73 -25.89 -29.98 -2.41
CA SER A 73 -27.36 -29.96 -2.48
C SER A 73 -27.93 -29.16 -3.66
N ILE A 74 -27.13 -28.31 -4.31
CA ILE A 74 -27.58 -27.41 -5.38
C ILE A 74 -27.03 -27.79 -6.76
N ILE A 75 -26.07 -28.72 -6.84
CA ILE A 75 -25.48 -29.16 -8.09
C ILE A 75 -26.39 -30.18 -8.77
N PRO A 76 -26.74 -29.98 -10.05
CA PRO A 76 -27.47 -30.97 -10.86
C PRO A 76 -26.74 -32.34 -10.89
N GLN A 77 -27.50 -33.43 -10.89
CA GLN A 77 -26.94 -34.79 -10.85
C GLN A 77 -26.07 -35.15 -12.08
N GLU A 78 -26.26 -34.43 -13.18
CA GLU A 78 -25.54 -34.63 -14.44
C GLU A 78 -24.11 -34.02 -14.38
N ILE A 79 -23.83 -33.13 -13.41
CA ILE A 79 -22.53 -32.50 -13.28
C ILE A 79 -21.66 -33.33 -12.33
N ASN A 80 -20.50 -33.76 -12.84
CA ASN A 80 -19.49 -34.43 -12.00
C ASN A 80 -18.81 -33.44 -11.05
N ILE A 81 -18.98 -33.64 -9.75
CA ILE A 81 -18.32 -32.79 -8.72
C ILE A 81 -17.28 -33.58 -7.93
N ASN A 82 -16.08 -33.05 -7.83
CA ASN A 82 -15.01 -33.53 -6.98
C ASN A 82 -14.77 -32.56 -5.82
N THR A 83 -14.81 -33.03 -4.60
CA THR A 83 -14.58 -32.24 -3.38
C THR A 83 -13.26 -32.66 -2.74
N TYR A 84 -12.40 -31.68 -2.43
CA TYR A 84 -11.09 -31.91 -1.83
C TYR A 84 -10.98 -31.12 -0.51
N LYS A 85 -11.02 -31.85 0.62
CA LYS A 85 -10.86 -31.27 1.96
C LYS A 85 -9.40 -31.15 2.31
N GLU A 86 -8.75 -30.11 1.81
CA GLU A 86 -7.31 -29.87 2.03
C GLU A 86 -6.94 -28.39 1.84
N ASP A 87 -5.73 -28.01 2.26
CA ASP A 87 -5.18 -26.70 1.92
C ASP A 87 -4.83 -26.67 0.42
N PHE A 88 -5.37 -25.72 -0.30
CA PHE A 88 -5.08 -25.59 -1.74
C PHE A 88 -3.58 -25.49 -2.05
N LEU A 89 -2.77 -24.99 -1.12
CA LEU A 89 -1.32 -24.96 -1.28
C LEU A 89 -0.72 -26.38 -1.45
N GLU A 90 -1.35 -27.39 -0.84
CA GLU A 90 -0.93 -28.80 -0.92
C GLU A 90 -1.68 -29.58 -2.01
N TYR A 91 -2.80 -29.05 -2.50
CA TYR A 91 -3.62 -29.71 -3.53
C TYR A 91 -2.78 -30.21 -4.71
N ASN A 92 -2.92 -31.49 -5.01
CA ASN A 92 -2.24 -32.13 -6.14
C ASN A 92 -3.30 -32.79 -7.07
N ASN A 93 -3.34 -32.36 -8.29
CA ASN A 93 -4.37 -32.76 -9.25
C ASN A 93 -3.90 -33.81 -10.28
N GLU A 94 -2.92 -34.64 -10.00
CA GLU A 94 -2.45 -35.71 -10.89
C GLU A 94 -2.31 -35.28 -12.36
N ASN A 95 -1.84 -34.06 -12.63
CA ASN A 95 -1.67 -33.45 -13.97
C ASN A 95 -2.95 -33.11 -14.73
N LYS A 96 -4.14 -33.12 -14.12
CA LYS A 96 -5.33 -32.58 -14.76
C LYS A 96 -5.28 -31.07 -14.81
N LEU A 97 -5.62 -30.49 -15.94
CA LEU A 97 -5.68 -29.06 -16.18
C LEU A 97 -7.14 -28.60 -16.30
N PHE A 98 -7.40 -27.34 -15.98
CA PHE A 98 -8.73 -26.75 -15.96
C PHE A 98 -8.89 -25.70 -17.05
N SER A 99 -10.08 -25.70 -17.69
CA SER A 99 -10.43 -24.66 -18.66
C SER A 99 -10.83 -23.34 -17.98
N LEU A 100 -11.38 -23.41 -16.77
CA LEU A 100 -11.68 -22.22 -15.94
C LEU A 100 -11.22 -22.46 -14.50
N ILE A 101 -10.48 -21.52 -13.97
CA ILE A 101 -10.24 -21.43 -12.52
C ILE A 101 -10.84 -20.10 -12.05
N ILE A 102 -11.77 -20.17 -11.11
CA ILE A 102 -12.50 -19.01 -10.61
C ILE A 102 -12.53 -19.03 -9.09
N GLY A 103 -12.38 -17.87 -8.45
CA GLY A 103 -12.44 -17.84 -6.99
C GLY A 103 -12.00 -16.51 -6.35
N ASN A 104 -12.10 -16.49 -5.04
CA ASN A 104 -11.64 -15.40 -4.18
C ASN A 104 -10.69 -16.01 -3.12
N PRO A 105 -9.37 -15.99 -3.34
CA PRO A 105 -8.42 -16.62 -2.43
C PRO A 105 -8.36 -15.90 -1.07
N PRO A 106 -7.93 -16.57 0.00
CA PRO A 106 -7.81 -15.94 1.31
C PRO A 106 -6.71 -14.87 1.35
N TYR A 107 -6.94 -13.74 2.08
CA TYR A 107 -5.99 -12.62 2.21
C TYR A 107 -5.29 -12.65 3.57
N ILE A 108 -4.41 -13.62 3.79
CA ILE A 108 -3.70 -13.81 5.06
C ILE A 108 -2.25 -13.36 4.91
N LYS A 109 -1.83 -12.41 5.74
CA LYS A 109 -0.45 -11.91 5.76
C LYS A 109 0.52 -12.98 6.26
N LYS A 110 1.75 -13.00 5.72
CA LYS A 110 2.80 -13.98 6.05
C LYS A 110 3.03 -14.19 7.56
N ASN A 111 2.96 -13.13 8.35
CA ASN A 111 3.18 -13.21 9.79
C ASN A 111 2.04 -13.89 10.58
N LEU A 112 0.93 -14.22 9.93
CA LEU A 112 -0.20 -14.97 10.49
C LEU A 112 -0.27 -16.41 9.96
N LEU A 113 0.60 -16.79 9.02
CA LEU A 113 0.66 -18.13 8.43
C LEU A 113 1.44 -19.09 9.33
N GLN A 114 1.07 -20.34 9.28
CA GLN A 114 1.85 -21.44 9.86
C GLN A 114 3.13 -21.70 9.05
N LYS A 115 4.14 -22.31 9.69
CA LYS A 115 5.42 -22.57 9.04
C LYS A 115 5.27 -23.43 7.77
N ALA A 116 4.46 -24.47 7.79
CA ALA A 116 4.17 -25.32 6.63
C ALA A 116 3.63 -24.48 5.47
N GLN A 117 2.63 -23.62 5.71
CA GLN A 117 2.07 -22.74 4.68
C GLN A 117 3.10 -21.76 4.10
N ILE A 118 4.00 -21.23 4.94
CA ILE A 118 5.10 -20.36 4.49
C ILE A 118 6.03 -21.12 3.55
N ASP A 119 6.37 -22.38 3.90
CA ASP A 119 7.28 -23.23 3.12
C ASP A 119 6.62 -23.60 1.78
N SER A 120 5.33 -23.97 1.77
CA SER A 120 4.56 -24.26 0.55
C SER A 120 4.42 -23.03 -0.36
N CYS A 121 4.11 -21.86 0.20
CA CYS A 121 4.13 -20.60 -0.55
C CYS A 121 5.49 -20.36 -1.22
N LYS A 122 6.57 -20.55 -0.49
CA LYS A 122 7.94 -20.37 -1.02
C LYS A 122 8.22 -21.36 -2.16
N SER A 123 7.84 -22.62 -1.99
CA SER A 123 8.02 -23.65 -3.03
C SER A 123 7.30 -23.29 -4.31
N ILE A 124 6.02 -22.89 -4.21
CA ILE A 124 5.18 -22.51 -5.35
C ILE A 124 5.78 -21.32 -6.11
N LEU A 125 6.19 -20.25 -5.40
CA LEU A 125 6.79 -19.07 -6.03
C LEU A 125 8.13 -19.41 -6.68
N THR A 126 8.96 -20.20 -6.02
CA THR A 126 10.27 -20.62 -6.54
C THR A 126 10.11 -21.47 -7.80
N ALA A 127 9.15 -22.40 -7.82
CA ALA A 127 8.84 -23.21 -9.02
C ALA A 127 8.37 -22.36 -10.22
N ALA A 128 7.73 -21.22 -9.94
CA ALA A 128 7.36 -20.23 -10.96
C ALA A 128 8.51 -19.29 -11.38
N GLY A 129 9.71 -19.43 -10.81
CA GLY A 129 10.87 -18.59 -11.09
C GLY A 129 10.85 -17.22 -10.39
N LEU A 130 9.97 -17.02 -9.41
CA LEU A 130 9.86 -15.78 -8.65
C LEU A 130 10.83 -15.76 -7.46
N LYS A 131 11.55 -14.65 -7.30
CA LYS A 131 12.55 -14.45 -6.24
C LYS A 131 11.94 -13.88 -4.95
N SER A 132 10.84 -13.11 -5.08
CA SER A 132 10.18 -12.48 -3.94
C SER A 132 9.54 -13.53 -3.03
N SER A 133 9.63 -13.31 -1.73
CA SER A 133 8.86 -14.11 -0.78
C SER A 133 7.40 -13.67 -0.76
N ALA A 134 6.47 -14.62 -0.70
CA ALA A 134 5.07 -14.32 -0.48
C ALA A 134 4.89 -13.43 0.78
N LYS A 135 4.29 -12.27 0.61
CA LYS A 135 3.92 -11.37 1.72
C LYS A 135 2.51 -11.65 2.21
N ASN A 136 1.71 -12.28 1.35
CA ASN A 136 0.34 -12.68 1.59
C ASN A 136 0.06 -14.00 0.86
N ILE A 137 -0.78 -14.86 1.43
CA ILE A 137 -1.04 -16.21 0.90
C ILE A 137 -1.69 -16.19 -0.50
N TRP A 138 -2.51 -15.17 -0.81
CA TRP A 138 -3.18 -15.07 -2.12
C TRP A 138 -2.21 -15.13 -3.30
N THR A 139 -0.95 -14.68 -3.11
CA THR A 139 0.05 -14.73 -4.19
C THR A 139 0.39 -16.16 -4.60
N ALA A 140 0.49 -17.08 -3.64
CA ALA A 140 0.74 -18.48 -3.92
C ALA A 140 -0.49 -19.19 -4.52
N PHE A 141 -1.70 -18.87 -4.03
CA PHE A 141 -2.95 -19.34 -4.64
C PHE A 141 -3.04 -18.92 -6.10
N PHE A 142 -2.76 -17.67 -6.39
CA PHE A 142 -2.81 -17.12 -7.75
C PHE A 142 -1.79 -17.80 -8.68
N ILE A 143 -0.54 -17.94 -8.27
CA ILE A 143 0.50 -18.60 -9.07
C ILE A 143 0.18 -20.08 -9.31
N LYS A 144 -0.25 -20.80 -8.27
CA LYS A 144 -0.63 -22.20 -8.37
C LYS A 144 -1.80 -22.39 -9.32
N SER A 145 -2.81 -21.51 -9.24
CA SER A 145 -3.95 -21.55 -10.18
C SER A 145 -3.49 -21.37 -11.63
N ILE A 146 -2.56 -20.43 -11.91
CA ILE A 146 -2.02 -20.26 -13.26
C ILE A 146 -1.35 -21.55 -13.77
N SER A 147 -0.68 -22.30 -12.90
CA SER A 147 -0.02 -23.56 -13.28
C SER A 147 -0.98 -24.71 -13.57
N LEU A 148 -2.20 -24.63 -13.02
CA LEU A 148 -3.26 -25.64 -13.21
C LEU A 148 -4.21 -25.35 -14.40
N LEU A 149 -4.02 -24.24 -15.10
CA LEU A 149 -4.80 -23.92 -16.30
C LEU A 149 -4.31 -24.72 -17.51
N ASP A 150 -5.26 -25.17 -18.31
CA ASP A 150 -4.95 -25.71 -19.63
C ASP A 150 -4.43 -24.64 -20.61
N LYS A 151 -4.08 -25.04 -21.83
CA LYS A 151 -3.49 -24.13 -22.84
C LYS A 151 -4.42 -22.98 -23.24
N ASN A 152 -5.75 -23.20 -23.21
CA ASN A 152 -6.76 -22.20 -23.57
C ASN A 152 -7.49 -21.67 -22.32
N GLY A 153 -6.98 -21.99 -21.13
CA GLY A 153 -7.64 -21.77 -19.86
C GLY A 153 -7.80 -20.30 -19.50
N ILE A 154 -8.86 -20.04 -18.74
CA ILE A 154 -9.21 -18.73 -18.21
C ILE A 154 -9.04 -18.76 -16.69
N LEU A 155 -8.39 -17.73 -16.14
CA LEU A 155 -8.32 -17.49 -14.72
C LEU A 155 -9.15 -16.25 -14.36
N ALA A 156 -10.11 -16.39 -13.48
CA ALA A 156 -10.90 -15.28 -12.97
C ALA A 156 -10.83 -15.23 -11.43
N MET A 157 -10.20 -14.21 -10.88
CA MET A 157 -10.02 -14.10 -9.45
C MET A 157 -10.35 -12.70 -8.92
N VAL A 158 -10.96 -12.66 -7.75
CA VAL A 158 -11.05 -11.46 -6.94
C VAL A 158 -9.76 -11.34 -6.13
N LEU A 159 -8.99 -10.28 -6.35
CA LEU A 159 -7.66 -10.10 -5.76
C LEU A 159 -7.55 -8.76 -5.04
N PRO A 160 -6.62 -8.62 -4.07
CA PRO A 160 -6.32 -7.31 -3.50
C PRO A 160 -5.74 -6.36 -4.56
N ALA A 161 -6.16 -5.09 -4.53
CA ALA A 161 -5.60 -4.02 -5.37
C ALA A 161 -4.08 -3.80 -5.16
N GLU A 162 -3.50 -4.41 -4.12
CA GLU A 162 -2.06 -4.53 -3.94
C GLU A 162 -1.34 -5.06 -5.20
N LEU A 163 -1.98 -5.92 -5.99
CA LEU A 163 -1.44 -6.40 -7.28
C LEU A 163 -1.02 -5.24 -8.18
N LEU A 164 -1.75 -4.12 -8.19
CA LEU A 164 -1.52 -3.00 -9.10
C LEU A 164 -0.42 -2.04 -8.65
N GLN A 165 -0.14 -1.96 -7.34
CA GLN A 165 0.65 -0.84 -6.80
C GLN A 165 1.85 -1.21 -5.93
N VAL A 166 1.90 -2.42 -5.32
CA VAL A 166 2.98 -2.72 -4.38
C VAL A 166 4.23 -3.29 -5.06
N SER A 167 5.40 -2.96 -4.51
CA SER A 167 6.68 -3.38 -5.09
C SER A 167 6.89 -4.90 -5.08
N PHE A 168 6.39 -5.62 -4.06
CA PHE A 168 6.54 -7.08 -4.05
C PHE A 168 5.71 -7.79 -5.13
N ALA A 169 4.69 -7.11 -5.68
CA ALA A 169 3.89 -7.63 -6.79
C ALA A 169 4.48 -7.28 -8.17
N GLU A 170 5.59 -6.58 -8.25
CA GLU A 170 6.24 -6.23 -9.52
C GLU A 170 6.67 -7.47 -10.30
N GLU A 171 7.39 -8.41 -9.67
CA GLU A 171 7.72 -9.68 -10.32
C GLU A 171 6.47 -10.48 -10.72
N LEU A 172 5.42 -10.42 -9.91
CA LEU A 172 4.16 -11.07 -10.21
C LEU A 172 3.48 -10.44 -11.44
N ARG A 173 3.48 -9.11 -11.56
CA ARG A 173 2.99 -8.41 -12.76
C ARG A 173 3.76 -8.83 -14.02
N HIS A 174 5.08 -8.89 -13.95
CA HIS A 174 5.88 -9.41 -15.08
C HIS A 174 5.59 -10.89 -15.39
N TYR A 175 5.38 -11.70 -14.38
CA TYR A 175 5.04 -13.10 -14.56
C TYR A 175 3.72 -13.28 -15.32
N ILE A 176 2.67 -12.57 -14.92
CA ILE A 176 1.34 -12.70 -15.58
C ILE A 176 1.34 -12.18 -17.00
N LEU A 177 2.10 -11.14 -17.33
CA LEU A 177 2.28 -10.65 -18.71
C LEU A 177 2.86 -11.71 -19.63
N ASN A 178 3.67 -12.64 -19.11
CA ASN A 178 4.26 -13.75 -19.86
C ASN A 178 3.38 -15.02 -19.89
N LYS A 179 2.29 -15.04 -19.12
CA LYS A 179 1.42 -16.24 -19.01
C LYS A 179 0.08 -16.10 -19.70
N PHE A 180 -0.36 -14.87 -19.96
CA PHE A 180 -1.65 -14.60 -20.56
C PHE A 180 -1.48 -13.72 -21.80
N GLN A 181 -2.19 -14.04 -22.87
CA GLN A 181 -2.26 -13.21 -24.06
C GLN A 181 -3.18 -12.00 -23.85
N ARG A 182 -4.26 -12.19 -23.06
CA ARG A 182 -5.17 -11.12 -22.67
C ARG A 182 -5.33 -11.09 -21.16
N ILE A 183 -5.27 -9.89 -20.61
CA ILE A 183 -5.52 -9.62 -19.19
C ILE A 183 -6.59 -8.54 -19.11
N GLU A 184 -7.58 -8.74 -18.25
CA GLU A 184 -8.58 -7.74 -17.92
C GLU A 184 -8.50 -7.46 -16.42
N ILE A 185 -8.47 -6.19 -16.08
CA ILE A 185 -8.42 -5.69 -14.69
C ILE A 185 -9.59 -4.73 -14.50
N ILE A 186 -10.50 -5.10 -13.60
CA ILE A 186 -11.67 -4.29 -13.30
C ILE A 186 -11.52 -3.76 -11.87
N THR A 187 -11.51 -2.44 -11.74
CA THR A 187 -11.42 -1.71 -10.47
C THR A 187 -12.80 -1.15 -10.10
N PHE A 188 -12.96 -0.73 -8.84
CA PHE A 188 -14.21 -0.24 -8.29
C PHE A 188 -13.99 1.05 -7.53
N ASP A 189 -14.87 2.04 -7.71
CA ASP A 189 -14.83 3.28 -6.95
C ASP A 189 -15.24 3.06 -5.49
N ASN A 190 -16.16 2.15 -5.25
CA ASN A 190 -16.64 1.79 -3.94
C ASN A 190 -16.06 0.47 -3.44
N LEU A 191 -15.95 0.31 -2.13
CA LEU A 191 -15.50 -0.95 -1.51
C LEU A 191 -16.56 -2.04 -1.74
N LEU A 192 -16.19 -3.11 -2.44
CA LEU A 192 -17.06 -4.27 -2.70
C LEU A 192 -17.37 -5.10 -1.45
N PHE A 193 -16.53 -5.01 -0.43
CA PHE A 193 -16.70 -5.74 0.82
C PHE A 193 -16.80 -4.73 1.96
N GLU A 194 -17.62 -5.00 2.98
CA GLU A 194 -17.70 -4.21 4.23
C GLU A 194 -16.38 -4.18 5.04
N CYS A 195 -15.27 -4.53 4.41
CA CYS A 195 -13.96 -4.63 5.02
C CYS A 195 -13.23 -3.31 4.98
N LYS A 196 -13.28 -2.55 6.06
CA LYS A 196 -12.50 -1.33 6.23
C LYS A 196 -11.03 -1.55 5.85
N GLY A 197 -10.62 -0.96 4.71
CA GLY A 197 -9.21 -0.77 4.38
C GLY A 197 -8.57 -1.77 3.41
N GLN A 198 -9.33 -2.59 2.67
CA GLN A 198 -8.78 -3.47 1.65
C GLN A 198 -9.57 -3.34 0.34
N ASN A 199 -9.01 -2.59 -0.61
CA ASN A 199 -9.55 -2.49 -1.97
C ASN A 199 -9.27 -3.78 -2.72
N THR A 200 -10.25 -4.25 -3.49
CA THR A 200 -10.15 -5.44 -4.32
C THR A 200 -10.38 -5.10 -5.79
N ILE A 201 -9.89 -5.96 -6.65
CA ILE A 201 -10.05 -5.90 -8.09
C ILE A 201 -10.55 -7.25 -8.60
N ILE A 202 -11.17 -7.29 -9.78
CA ILE A 202 -11.34 -8.51 -10.55
C ILE A 202 -10.15 -8.61 -11.51
N PHE A 203 -9.47 -9.74 -11.49
CA PHE A 203 -8.46 -10.14 -12.45
C PHE A 203 -9.01 -11.24 -13.33
N ILE A 204 -8.96 -11.06 -14.65
CA ILE A 204 -9.27 -12.11 -15.63
C ILE A 204 -8.10 -12.25 -16.58
N GLY A 205 -7.55 -13.46 -16.67
CA GLY A 205 -6.45 -13.78 -17.58
C GLY A 205 -6.85 -14.89 -18.56
N TYR A 206 -6.65 -14.65 -19.84
CA TYR A 206 -6.89 -15.62 -20.91
C TYR A 206 -5.54 -16.08 -21.46
N LYS A 207 -5.26 -17.40 -21.38
CA LYS A 207 -4.03 -17.94 -21.94
C LYS A 207 -3.96 -17.81 -23.46
N GLU A 208 -5.10 -17.97 -24.13
CA GLU A 208 -5.25 -17.68 -25.56
C GLU A 208 -6.38 -16.68 -25.78
N SER A 209 -6.18 -15.74 -26.69
CA SER A 209 -7.17 -14.73 -27.06
C SER A 209 -6.91 -14.18 -28.45
N LYS A 210 -7.99 -13.83 -29.17
CA LYS A 210 -7.90 -13.09 -30.45
C LYS A 210 -7.51 -11.62 -30.22
N ASN A 211 -7.83 -11.06 -29.06
CA ASN A 211 -7.60 -9.67 -28.71
C ASN A 211 -6.55 -9.60 -27.59
N ASN A 212 -5.28 -9.60 -27.99
CA ASN A 212 -4.16 -9.59 -27.05
C ASN A 212 -3.98 -8.23 -26.38
N GLY A 213 -3.42 -8.23 -25.16
CA GLY A 213 -3.06 -7.04 -24.42
C GLY A 213 -3.64 -6.96 -23.02
N VAL A 214 -3.43 -5.84 -22.36
CA VAL A 214 -3.95 -5.57 -21.02
C VAL A 214 -5.03 -4.50 -21.10
N TYR A 215 -6.18 -4.85 -20.58
CA TYR A 215 -7.40 -4.04 -20.61
C TYR A 215 -7.80 -3.67 -19.19
N PHE A 216 -8.22 -2.44 -19.01
CA PHE A 216 -8.66 -1.91 -17.74
C PHE A 216 -10.08 -1.36 -17.84
N SER A 217 -10.83 -1.52 -16.76
CA SER A 217 -12.12 -0.86 -16.57
C SER A 217 -12.23 -0.40 -15.13
N ASN A 218 -12.93 0.71 -14.93
CA ASN A 218 -13.35 1.16 -13.62
C ASN A 218 -14.87 1.23 -13.60
N ILE A 219 -15.51 0.66 -12.60
CA ILE A 219 -16.97 0.64 -12.47
C ILE A 219 -17.39 1.23 -11.12
N GLU A 220 -18.44 2.05 -11.15
CA GLU A 220 -19.02 2.63 -9.94
C GLU A 220 -19.90 1.63 -9.20
N ASN A 221 -20.71 0.89 -9.95
CA ASN A 221 -21.67 -0.07 -9.41
C ASN A 221 -21.70 -1.38 -10.22
N LEU A 222 -21.90 -2.51 -9.54
CA LEU A 222 -22.04 -3.84 -10.19
C LEU A 222 -23.29 -3.94 -11.09
N SER A 223 -24.27 -3.05 -10.91
CA SER A 223 -25.47 -2.97 -11.75
C SER A 223 -25.24 -2.35 -13.13
N ASP A 224 -24.07 -1.78 -13.36
CA ASP A 224 -23.71 -1.16 -14.63
C ASP A 224 -23.54 -2.25 -15.70
N LYS A 225 -24.55 -2.42 -16.54
CA LYS A 225 -24.63 -3.49 -17.53
C LYS A 225 -23.59 -3.39 -18.66
N LYS A 226 -22.88 -2.27 -18.79
CA LYS A 226 -21.92 -2.02 -19.87
C LYS A 226 -20.52 -1.83 -19.31
N LEU A 227 -19.73 -2.91 -19.35
CA LEU A 227 -18.30 -2.86 -19.08
C LEU A 227 -17.56 -2.28 -20.28
N THR A 228 -16.88 -1.15 -20.11
CA THR A 228 -15.98 -0.58 -21.11
C THR A 228 -14.54 -0.94 -20.75
N LEU A 229 -13.93 -1.80 -21.56
CA LEU A 229 -12.54 -2.23 -21.42
C LEU A 229 -11.64 -1.37 -22.28
N ASN A 230 -10.76 -0.58 -21.65
CA ASN A 230 -9.78 0.28 -22.33
C ASN A 230 -8.42 -0.41 -22.32
N GLN A 231 -7.84 -0.60 -23.52
CA GLN A 231 -6.52 -1.18 -23.65
C GLN A 231 -5.44 -0.16 -23.22
N ASN A 232 -4.57 -0.53 -22.29
CA ASN A 232 -3.42 0.27 -21.90
C ASN A 232 -2.18 -0.63 -21.72
N ASN A 233 -1.49 -0.88 -22.81
CA ASN A 233 -0.25 -1.67 -22.78
C ASN A 233 0.94 -0.85 -22.27
N TYR A 234 0.91 0.48 -22.38
CA TYR A 234 2.02 1.33 -21.93
C TYR A 234 2.25 1.22 -20.43
N ILE A 235 1.19 1.31 -19.62
CA ILE A 235 1.31 1.29 -18.15
C ILE A 235 1.97 0.01 -17.64
N THR A 236 1.88 -1.10 -18.38
CA THR A 236 2.44 -2.39 -17.98
C THR A 236 3.96 -2.45 -18.13
N HIS A 237 4.55 -1.56 -18.92
CA HIS A 237 5.99 -1.45 -19.19
C HIS A 237 6.60 -0.17 -18.62
N SER A 238 5.77 0.75 -18.12
CA SER A 238 6.20 2.01 -17.52
C SER A 238 6.74 1.82 -16.10
N PRO A 239 7.52 2.78 -15.55
CA PRO A 239 7.95 2.77 -14.16
C PRO A 239 6.80 3.05 -13.18
N PHE A 240 5.66 3.50 -13.69
CA PHE A 240 4.49 3.85 -12.89
C PHE A 240 3.69 2.62 -12.47
N LYS A 241 2.80 2.80 -11.52
CA LYS A 241 1.95 1.72 -11.01
C LYS A 241 0.75 1.50 -11.92
N TRP A 242 0.31 0.27 -12.05
CA TRP A 242 -0.87 -0.09 -12.85
C TRP A 242 -2.17 0.55 -12.33
N SER A 243 -2.17 1.03 -11.09
CA SER A 243 -3.29 1.81 -10.54
C SER A 243 -3.56 3.12 -11.29
N HIS A 244 -2.61 3.61 -12.11
CA HIS A 244 -2.75 4.84 -12.90
C HIS A 244 -3.12 4.59 -14.38
N HIS A 245 -3.68 3.43 -14.66
CA HIS A 245 -4.09 3.01 -16.02
C HIS A 245 -5.11 3.93 -16.70
N TYR A 246 -5.80 4.76 -15.92
CA TYR A 246 -6.82 5.71 -16.40
C TYR A 246 -6.24 7.02 -16.94
N LEU A 247 -4.96 7.30 -16.67
CA LEU A 247 -4.28 8.48 -17.18
C LEU A 247 -3.90 8.30 -18.66
N ASP A 248 -3.85 9.42 -19.37
CA ASP A 248 -3.45 9.43 -20.76
C ASP A 248 -2.03 8.89 -20.94
N THR A 249 -1.82 8.13 -22.00
CA THR A 249 -0.51 7.51 -22.28
C THR A 249 0.55 8.56 -22.67
N GLU A 250 0.17 9.61 -23.39
CA GLU A 250 1.09 10.67 -23.81
C GLU A 250 1.57 11.47 -22.60
N ASP A 251 0.68 11.80 -21.67
CA ASP A 251 1.01 12.48 -20.42
C ASP A 251 1.95 11.64 -19.55
N LEU A 252 1.66 10.33 -19.39
CA LEU A 252 2.54 9.43 -18.66
C LEU A 252 3.94 9.33 -19.28
N GLN A 253 4.03 9.26 -20.62
CA GLN A 253 5.31 9.24 -21.33
C GLN A 253 6.07 10.55 -21.13
N PHE A 254 5.40 11.67 -21.21
CA PHE A 254 6.00 12.99 -21.01
C PHE A 254 6.56 13.12 -19.57
N ILE A 255 5.76 12.77 -18.55
CA ILE A 255 6.22 12.78 -17.14
C ILE A 255 7.41 11.83 -16.95
N GLU A 256 7.40 10.64 -17.55
CA GLU A 256 8.52 9.71 -17.48
C GLU A 256 9.82 10.30 -18.08
N LEU A 257 9.71 11.00 -19.21
CA LEU A 257 10.85 11.67 -19.85
C LEU A 257 11.40 12.80 -18.98
N LEU A 258 10.54 13.58 -18.33
CA LEU A 258 10.95 14.63 -17.39
C LEU A 258 11.65 14.03 -16.17
N CYS A 259 11.08 12.98 -15.56
CA CYS A 259 11.65 12.30 -14.40
C CYS A 259 13.08 11.77 -14.66
N LYS A 260 13.38 11.33 -15.89
CA LYS A 260 14.72 10.85 -16.28
C LYS A 260 15.78 11.97 -16.34
N LYS A 261 15.37 13.22 -16.49
CA LYS A 261 16.26 14.39 -16.60
C LYS A 261 16.51 15.10 -15.27
N ILE A 262 15.69 14.82 -14.27
CA ILE A 262 15.67 15.53 -12.99
C ILE A 262 16.31 14.67 -11.90
N LYS A 263 17.16 15.31 -11.08
CA LYS A 263 17.74 14.64 -9.91
C LYS A 263 16.66 14.29 -8.87
N LEU A 264 16.92 13.25 -8.10
CA LEU A 264 15.98 12.71 -7.14
C LEU A 264 16.19 13.31 -5.74
N ILE A 265 15.18 13.27 -4.88
CA ILE A 265 15.29 13.71 -3.46
C ILE A 265 16.52 13.09 -2.79
N GLY A 266 16.80 11.81 -3.03
CA GLY A 266 17.95 11.12 -2.47
C GLY A 266 19.32 11.68 -2.88
N ASP A 267 19.39 12.50 -3.94
CA ASP A 267 20.63 13.17 -4.37
C ASP A 267 20.95 14.38 -3.50
N TYR A 268 19.95 15.02 -2.90
CA TYR A 268 20.07 16.26 -2.15
C TYR A 268 20.14 16.07 -0.64
N CYS A 269 19.50 15.03 -0.11
CA CYS A 269 19.41 14.80 1.32
C CYS A 269 19.52 13.34 1.72
N GLU A 270 19.90 13.08 2.97
CA GLU A 270 19.71 11.79 3.62
C GLU A 270 18.33 11.70 4.23
N THR A 271 17.67 10.57 4.03
CA THR A 271 16.34 10.29 4.59
C THR A 271 16.35 9.01 5.40
N LYS A 272 15.88 9.08 6.64
CA LYS A 272 15.75 7.93 7.55
C LYS A 272 14.39 7.98 8.25
N PRO A 273 13.77 6.83 8.56
CA PRO A 273 12.60 6.82 9.41
C PRO A 273 12.86 7.53 10.74
N GLY A 274 11.87 8.20 11.28
CA GLY A 274 11.91 8.73 12.62
C GLY A 274 11.99 7.61 13.68
N ILE A 275 11.88 8.00 14.95
CA ILE A 275 12.09 7.11 16.10
C ILE A 275 11.00 6.03 16.16
N VAL A 276 11.42 4.77 16.31
CA VAL A 276 10.55 3.60 16.51
C VAL A 276 10.52 3.25 17.99
N SER A 277 9.53 3.74 18.73
CA SER A 277 9.41 3.47 20.16
C SER A 277 8.93 2.06 20.49
N ALA A 278 8.25 1.37 19.57
CA ALA A 278 7.50 0.12 19.71
C ALA A 278 6.17 0.24 20.49
N ALA A 279 6.00 1.26 21.31
CA ALA A 279 4.76 1.53 22.06
C ALA A 279 4.61 3.05 22.28
N ASN A 280 4.16 3.75 21.24
CA ASN A 280 4.03 5.22 21.31
C ASN A 280 3.11 5.68 22.46
N SER A 281 2.08 4.89 22.82
CA SER A 281 1.18 5.21 23.91
C SER A 281 1.83 5.21 25.32
N TYR A 282 2.99 4.55 25.45
CA TYR A 282 3.76 4.53 26.68
C TYR A 282 4.98 5.45 26.61
N PHE A 283 5.73 5.40 25.49
CA PHE A 283 7.00 6.13 25.37
C PHE A 283 6.83 7.59 24.97
N ILE A 284 5.66 8.02 24.48
CA ILE A 284 5.41 9.42 24.12
C ILE A 284 4.33 9.96 25.06
N ILE A 285 4.72 10.90 25.90
CA ILE A 285 3.92 11.40 27.00
C ILE A 285 3.59 12.90 26.81
N ASN A 286 2.60 13.36 27.53
CA ASN A 286 2.27 14.77 27.67
C ASN A 286 2.99 15.39 28.88
N GLU A 287 2.91 16.70 29.02
CA GLU A 287 3.52 17.45 30.12
C GLU A 287 2.97 17.06 31.50
N GLU A 288 1.69 16.72 31.59
CA GLU A 288 1.07 16.26 32.85
C GLU A 288 1.74 14.98 33.36
N THR A 289 1.94 14.00 32.47
CA THR A 289 2.61 12.73 32.80
C THR A 289 4.09 12.97 33.16
N GLU A 290 4.77 13.85 32.42
CA GLU A 290 6.15 14.24 32.69
C GLU A 290 6.31 14.82 34.08
N ASN A 291 5.42 15.76 34.48
CA ASN A 291 5.39 16.36 35.79
C ASN A 291 5.08 15.37 36.91
N LYS A 292 4.02 14.57 36.72
CA LYS A 292 3.53 13.55 37.69
C LYS A 292 4.63 12.56 38.11
N PHE A 293 5.46 12.13 37.16
CA PHE A 293 6.48 11.11 37.39
C PHE A 293 7.91 11.68 37.42
N HIS A 294 8.07 13.01 37.45
CA HIS A 294 9.37 13.70 37.45
C HIS A 294 10.31 13.25 36.32
N LEU A 295 9.80 13.17 35.07
CA LEU A 295 10.50 12.61 33.93
C LEU A 295 11.31 13.63 33.12
N HIS A 296 11.38 14.90 33.50
CA HIS A 296 12.02 15.99 32.73
C HIS A 296 13.44 15.69 32.25
N LYS A 297 14.23 14.95 33.04
CA LYS A 297 15.62 14.58 32.68
C LYS A 297 15.70 13.43 31.71
N TYR A 298 14.56 12.79 31.40
CA TYR A 298 14.46 11.58 30.60
C TYR A 298 13.60 11.78 29.35
N THR A 299 13.28 13.02 28.98
CA THR A 299 12.43 13.34 27.85
C THR A 299 13.14 14.21 26.82
N LEU A 300 12.72 14.05 25.56
CA LEU A 300 13.10 14.90 24.44
C LEU A 300 11.84 15.37 23.69
N PRO A 301 11.88 16.57 23.08
CA PRO A 301 10.74 17.08 22.31
C PRO A 301 10.48 16.23 21.09
N ILE A 302 9.21 15.82 20.85
CA ILE A 302 8.84 15.01 19.69
C ILE A 302 7.52 15.43 19.09
N LEU A 303 7.45 15.37 17.76
CA LEU A 303 6.20 15.45 17.00
C LEU A 303 5.75 14.03 16.60
N GLN A 304 4.63 13.59 17.16
CA GLN A 304 4.17 12.20 17.02
C GLN A 304 3.44 11.93 15.73
N ARG A 305 2.59 12.85 15.23
CA ARG A 305 1.64 12.61 14.13
C ARG A 305 1.53 13.84 13.23
N GLY A 306 1.34 13.62 11.93
CA GLY A 306 1.05 14.67 10.96
C GLY A 306 -0.24 15.44 11.25
N LEU A 307 -1.20 14.85 11.95
CA LEU A 307 -2.43 15.51 12.40
C LEU A 307 -2.18 16.69 13.35
N PHE A 308 -1.01 16.74 14.00
CA PHE A 308 -0.63 17.82 14.91
C PHE A 308 0.08 18.99 14.18
N VAL A 309 0.19 18.92 12.87
CA VAL A 309 0.75 19.97 12.02
C VAL A 309 -0.39 20.64 11.28
N ASN A 310 -0.43 21.97 11.38
CA ASN A 310 -1.31 22.79 10.53
C ASN A 310 -0.81 22.78 9.07
N ASP A 311 -1.50 23.49 8.16
CA ASP A 311 -1.10 23.61 6.75
C ASP A 311 0.10 24.57 6.54
N ASP A 312 1.08 24.52 7.44
CA ASP A 312 2.30 25.33 7.40
C ASP A 312 3.46 24.50 6.80
N ILE A 313 4.43 25.16 6.20
CA ILE A 313 5.68 24.56 5.67
C ILE A 313 6.85 24.67 6.65
N ILE A 314 6.68 25.37 7.75
CA ILE A 314 7.62 25.47 8.88
C ILE A 314 6.91 25.02 10.16
N TYR A 315 7.48 24.05 10.83
CA TYR A 315 7.03 23.67 12.18
C TYR A 315 7.76 24.51 13.21
N THR A 316 7.09 25.56 13.69
CA THR A 316 7.69 26.59 14.55
C THR A 316 7.71 26.21 16.03
N LYS A 317 8.49 26.94 16.82
CA LYS A 317 8.53 26.81 18.30
C LYS A 317 7.15 27.10 18.91
N GLU A 318 6.44 28.08 18.36
CA GLU A 318 5.08 28.46 18.80
C GLU A 318 4.07 27.32 18.53
N ALA A 319 4.18 26.65 17.36
CA ALA A 319 3.33 25.49 17.04
C ALA A 319 3.58 24.35 18.03
N TYR A 320 4.84 24.09 18.39
CA TYR A 320 5.18 23.08 19.39
C TYR A 320 4.70 23.48 20.79
N ALA A 321 4.87 24.73 21.20
CA ALA A 321 4.38 25.25 22.50
C ALA A 321 2.83 25.13 22.57
N LYS A 322 2.12 25.41 21.48
CA LYS A 322 0.66 25.22 21.39
C LYS A 322 0.29 23.75 21.59
N LEU A 323 1.01 22.81 20.96
CA LEU A 323 0.79 21.37 21.11
C LEU A 323 0.90 20.92 22.58
N ILE A 324 1.92 21.44 23.30
CA ILE A 324 2.10 21.18 24.74
C ILE A 324 0.92 21.73 25.53
N LYS A 325 0.53 22.99 25.30
CA LYS A 325 -0.57 23.66 25.99
C LYS A 325 -1.92 22.93 25.79
N GLU A 326 -2.11 22.30 24.66
CA GLU A 326 -3.29 21.47 24.38
C GLU A 326 -3.24 20.09 25.08
N GLY A 327 -2.23 19.81 25.91
CA GLY A 327 -2.07 18.54 26.63
C GLY A 327 -1.77 17.34 25.73
N LYS A 328 -1.31 17.57 24.49
CA LYS A 328 -1.02 16.48 23.54
C LYS A 328 0.30 15.79 23.88
N PRO A 329 0.45 14.50 23.54
CA PRO A 329 1.74 13.80 23.64
C PRO A 329 2.80 14.48 22.79
N SER A 330 3.82 15.04 23.45
CA SER A 330 4.85 15.91 22.84
C SER A 330 6.27 15.62 23.33
N LYS A 331 6.42 14.69 24.26
CA LYS A 331 7.71 14.33 24.88
C LYS A 331 7.97 12.84 24.70
N ILE A 332 9.13 12.45 24.13
CA ILE A 332 9.55 11.06 24.06
C ILE A 332 10.51 10.71 25.18
N LEU A 333 10.30 9.56 25.81
CA LEU A 333 11.21 9.05 26.82
C LEU A 333 12.54 8.62 26.18
N CYS A 334 13.63 9.15 26.72
CA CYS A 334 15.01 8.88 26.31
C CYS A 334 15.83 8.36 27.49
N PHE A 335 15.56 7.14 27.91
CA PHE A 335 16.37 6.45 28.89
C PHE A 335 17.67 5.93 28.29
N THR A 336 18.75 6.02 29.04
CA THR A 336 20.08 5.45 28.71
C THR A 336 20.60 4.65 29.89
N GLU A 337 21.60 3.77 29.69
CA GLU A 337 22.23 3.05 30.79
C GLU A 337 22.83 4.02 31.83
N ASP A 338 23.31 5.20 31.39
CA ASP A 338 23.94 6.17 32.30
C ASP A 338 22.89 6.97 33.08
N ASN A 339 21.84 7.50 32.46
CA ASN A 339 20.86 8.34 33.15
C ASN A 339 19.89 7.50 34.04
N THR A 340 19.93 6.18 33.95
CA THR A 340 19.11 5.26 34.77
C THR A 340 19.87 4.62 35.94
N LYS A 341 21.14 4.92 36.14
CA LYS A 341 21.92 4.41 37.30
C LYS A 341 21.37 4.83 38.66
N ASN A 342 20.80 6.04 38.75
CA ASN A 342 20.28 6.63 39.97
C ASN A 342 18.91 7.27 39.75
N ILE A 343 17.90 6.44 39.45
CA ILE A 343 16.52 6.90 39.26
C ILE A 343 15.81 7.08 40.61
N ASN A 344 14.95 8.10 40.70
CA ASN A 344 14.11 8.32 41.87
C ASN A 344 12.88 7.40 41.91
N SER A 345 12.19 7.39 43.03
CA SER A 345 11.00 6.50 43.21
C SER A 345 9.86 6.79 42.24
N HIS A 346 9.67 8.03 41.78
CA HIS A 346 8.63 8.40 40.83
C HIS A 346 8.92 7.82 39.45
N VAL A 347 10.16 7.94 38.98
CA VAL A 347 10.62 7.34 37.72
C VAL A 347 10.53 5.82 37.77
N GLN A 348 10.94 5.21 38.91
CA GLN A 348 10.82 3.78 39.12
C GLN A 348 9.36 3.33 39.06
N SER A 349 8.43 4.09 39.65
CA SER A 349 7.00 3.80 39.60
C SER A 349 6.47 3.81 38.15
N TYR A 350 6.92 4.76 37.31
CA TYR A 350 6.57 4.79 35.90
C TYR A 350 7.08 3.56 35.14
N LEU A 351 8.34 3.18 35.37
CA LEU A 351 8.93 1.98 34.78
C LEU A 351 8.21 0.70 35.21
N ASN A 352 7.79 0.62 36.49
CA ASN A 352 7.02 -0.51 37.00
C ASN A 352 5.65 -0.64 36.30
N ILE A 353 4.95 0.47 36.04
CA ILE A 353 3.72 0.47 35.22
C ILE A 353 4.00 -0.11 33.84
N GLY A 354 5.07 0.35 33.18
CA GLY A 354 5.44 -0.12 31.85
C GLY A 354 5.78 -1.60 31.80
N SER A 355 6.48 -2.12 32.81
CA SER A 355 6.90 -3.52 32.89
C SER A 355 5.74 -4.52 32.93
N GLN A 356 4.55 -4.08 33.34
CA GLN A 356 3.32 -4.88 33.40
C GLN A 356 2.50 -4.84 32.11
N MET A 357 2.91 -4.05 31.12
CA MET A 357 2.17 -3.89 29.87
C MET A 357 2.60 -4.93 28.82
N ASP A 358 1.65 -5.41 28.01
CA ASP A 358 1.86 -6.46 26.99
C ASP A 358 2.93 -6.13 25.96
N PHE A 359 3.15 -4.85 25.63
CA PHE A 359 4.10 -4.45 24.63
C PHE A 359 5.56 -4.81 24.98
N VAL A 360 5.89 -4.97 26.27
CA VAL A 360 7.23 -5.37 26.73
C VAL A 360 7.64 -6.73 26.14
N ASN A 361 6.68 -7.63 26.04
CA ASN A 361 6.85 -8.96 25.44
C ASN A 361 6.72 -8.94 23.91
N GLY A 362 6.34 -7.78 23.34
CA GLY A 362 6.21 -7.60 21.89
C GLY A 362 7.56 -7.69 21.17
N TRP A 363 7.55 -8.17 19.93
CA TRP A 363 8.76 -8.49 19.14
C TRP A 363 9.83 -7.39 19.15
N LYS A 364 9.46 -6.12 19.10
CA LYS A 364 10.43 -5.00 19.07
C LYS A 364 11.06 -4.74 20.44
N CYS A 365 10.28 -4.80 21.52
CA CYS A 365 10.79 -4.56 22.87
C CYS A 365 11.58 -5.76 23.40
N SER A 366 11.15 -6.99 23.14
CA SER A 366 11.85 -8.21 23.54
C SER A 366 13.25 -8.40 22.93
N LYS A 367 13.55 -7.65 21.84
CA LYS A 367 14.90 -7.63 21.23
C LYS A 367 15.85 -6.61 21.87
N ARG A 368 15.37 -5.75 22.79
CA ARG A 368 16.20 -4.77 23.50
C ARG A 368 16.90 -5.42 24.69
N LYS A 369 18.13 -5.04 24.95
CA LYS A 369 18.85 -5.44 26.18
C LYS A 369 18.09 -5.01 27.44
N ILE A 370 17.57 -3.79 27.39
CA ILE A 370 16.72 -3.19 28.42
C ILE A 370 15.47 -2.66 27.71
N TRP A 371 14.30 -3.16 28.06
CA TRP A 371 13.06 -2.91 27.32
C TRP A 371 12.69 -1.43 27.17
N TYR A 372 13.01 -0.60 28.18
CA TYR A 372 12.67 0.83 28.19
C TYR A 372 13.70 1.72 27.48
N ILE A 373 14.86 1.21 27.09
CA ILE A 373 15.86 1.96 26.32
C ILE A 373 15.50 1.87 24.83
N ILE A 374 15.10 3.01 24.25
CA ILE A 374 14.82 3.10 22.82
C ILE A 374 16.15 3.20 22.07
N PRO A 375 16.46 2.27 21.16
CA PRO A 375 17.69 2.34 20.38
C PRO A 375 17.59 3.45 19.32
N ASN A 376 18.76 4.00 18.92
CA ASN A 376 18.89 4.88 17.75
C ASN A 376 18.12 6.21 17.84
N ILE A 377 17.97 6.77 19.03
CA ILE A 377 17.60 8.19 19.18
C ILE A 377 18.82 8.98 18.72
N SER A 378 18.78 9.42 17.46
CA SER A 378 19.89 10.09 16.79
C SER A 378 19.67 11.60 16.68
N THR A 379 20.33 12.24 15.75
CA THR A 379 20.27 13.69 15.51
C THR A 379 18.87 14.22 15.24
N ILE A 380 18.60 15.45 15.67
CA ILE A 380 17.43 16.23 15.29
C ILE A 380 17.52 16.50 13.78
N PRO A 381 16.44 16.30 13.02
CA PRO A 381 16.44 16.54 11.58
C PRO A 381 16.31 18.02 11.22
N ASP A 382 16.85 18.42 10.07
CA ASP A 382 16.67 19.77 9.52
C ASP A 382 15.22 20.00 9.07
N ALA A 383 14.62 18.96 8.50
CA ALA A 383 13.24 18.91 8.05
C ALA A 383 12.65 17.51 8.24
N PHE A 384 11.35 17.37 8.05
CA PHE A 384 10.70 16.08 8.09
C PHE A 384 9.55 15.99 7.07
N PHE A 385 9.29 14.77 6.61
CA PHE A 385 8.26 14.44 5.67
C PHE A 385 7.32 13.38 6.26
N PHE A 386 6.01 13.68 6.36
CA PHE A 386 5.04 12.67 6.79
C PHE A 386 4.74 11.69 5.66
N LYS A 387 4.99 10.41 5.92
CA LYS A 387 4.84 9.34 4.91
C LYS A 387 3.41 9.12 4.43
N ARG A 388 2.41 9.58 5.18
CA ARG A 388 0.98 9.48 4.88
C ARG A 388 0.32 10.84 4.86
N CYS A 389 -0.47 11.09 3.84
CA CYS A 389 -1.27 12.31 3.71
C CYS A 389 -2.65 11.99 3.09
N HIS A 390 -3.62 12.87 3.35
CA HIS A 390 -4.97 12.79 2.78
C HIS A 390 -5.16 13.80 1.65
N GLN A 391 -4.51 14.96 1.74
CA GLN A 391 -4.66 16.04 0.76
C GLN A 391 -3.48 16.10 -0.19
N TYR A 392 -2.29 16.34 0.35
CA TYR A 392 -1.04 16.40 -0.42
C TYR A 392 0.16 16.07 0.48
N PRO A 393 1.29 15.63 -0.11
CA PRO A 393 2.53 15.38 0.63
C PRO A 393 3.08 16.65 1.27
N LYS A 394 3.43 16.58 2.57
CA LYS A 394 3.97 17.72 3.32
C LYS A 394 5.41 17.49 3.72
N LEU A 395 6.27 18.42 3.30
CA LEU A 395 7.67 18.51 3.67
C LEU A 395 7.87 19.81 4.48
N LEU A 396 8.30 19.71 5.74
CA LEU A 396 8.34 20.83 6.68
C LEU A 396 9.74 21.08 7.22
N ILE A 397 10.12 22.35 7.34
CA ILE A 397 11.30 22.79 8.08
C ILE A 397 11.06 22.59 9.58
N ASN A 398 12.05 22.08 10.29
CA ASN A 398 12.01 21.80 11.72
C ASN A 398 12.60 22.94 12.57
N GLU A 399 11.97 24.11 12.58
CA GLU A 399 12.43 25.24 13.42
C GLU A 399 12.29 24.93 14.91
N ALA A 400 11.26 24.17 15.29
CA ALA A 400 11.01 23.78 16.67
C ALA A 400 12.07 22.82 17.25
N GLN A 401 13.00 22.32 16.44
CA GLN A 401 14.05 21.38 16.85
C GLN A 401 13.49 20.13 17.56
N VAL A 402 12.42 19.55 17.02
CA VAL A 402 11.77 18.35 17.55
C VAL A 402 12.25 17.10 16.86
N TYR A 403 12.21 15.98 17.56
CA TYR A 403 12.28 14.65 16.95
C TYR A 403 10.95 14.29 16.30
N VAL A 404 10.95 13.27 15.44
CA VAL A 404 9.74 12.72 14.82
C VAL A 404 9.67 11.20 15.01
N THR A 405 8.48 10.66 15.07
CA THR A 405 8.25 9.21 15.09
C THR A 405 8.43 8.60 13.69
N ASP A 406 8.37 7.27 13.60
CA ASP A 406 8.38 6.52 12.34
C ASP A 406 7.15 6.78 11.43
N SER A 407 6.24 7.67 11.82
CA SER A 407 5.20 8.23 10.95
C SER A 407 5.75 9.25 9.94
N ALA A 408 6.97 9.73 10.16
CA ALA A 408 7.66 10.67 9.29
C ALA A 408 9.09 10.21 8.97
N TYR A 409 9.66 10.77 7.90
CA TYR A 409 11.08 10.64 7.57
C TYR A 409 11.83 11.87 8.05
N LYS A 410 12.96 11.63 8.68
CA LYS A 410 13.95 12.65 8.99
C LYS A 410 14.67 13.03 7.71
N ILE A 411 14.82 14.33 7.48
CA ILE A 411 15.54 14.90 6.34
C ILE A 411 16.77 15.62 6.90
N CYS A 412 17.94 15.23 6.43
CA CYS A 412 19.22 15.91 6.73
C CYS A 412 19.86 16.29 5.40
N MET A 413 20.09 17.57 5.18
CA MET A 413 20.65 18.06 3.93
C MET A 413 22.08 17.57 3.73
N LYS A 414 22.44 17.26 2.50
CA LYS A 414 23.83 17.00 2.10
C LYS A 414 24.59 18.31 1.93
N THR A 415 25.90 18.27 2.15
CA THR A 415 26.78 19.42 1.96
C THR A 415 26.63 20.00 0.54
N GLY A 416 26.49 21.32 0.47
CA GLY A 416 26.37 22.06 -0.80
C GLY A 416 24.93 22.31 -1.25
N PHE A 417 23.92 21.85 -0.48
CA PHE A 417 22.51 22.14 -0.78
C PHE A 417 21.86 22.89 0.39
N ASP A 418 21.07 23.91 0.02
CA ASP A 418 20.36 24.76 0.96
C ASP A 418 18.96 24.18 1.27
N LEU A 419 18.58 24.21 2.55
CA LEU A 419 17.28 23.69 3.02
C LEU A 419 16.09 24.48 2.48
N SER A 420 16.16 25.82 2.52
CA SER A 420 15.07 26.68 2.05
C SER A 420 14.82 26.50 0.56
N SER A 421 15.89 26.40 -0.23
CA SER A 421 15.85 26.09 -1.65
C SER A 421 15.26 24.69 -1.93
N PHE A 422 15.61 23.71 -1.12
CA PHE A 422 15.09 22.36 -1.24
C PHE A 422 13.57 22.29 -0.93
N ILE A 423 13.13 22.95 0.13
CA ILE A 423 11.72 23.04 0.51
C ILE A 423 10.91 23.78 -0.57
N TYR A 424 11.42 24.93 -1.04
CA TYR A 424 10.79 25.67 -2.13
C TYR A 424 10.63 24.80 -3.38
N SER A 425 11.70 24.11 -3.77
CA SER A 425 11.73 23.25 -4.95
C SER A 425 10.84 22.00 -4.84
N PHE A 426 10.50 21.55 -3.64
CA PHE A 426 9.58 20.44 -3.44
C PHE A 426 8.14 20.79 -3.81
N TYR A 427 7.71 22.01 -3.56
CA TYR A 427 6.35 22.47 -3.81
C TYR A 427 6.18 22.97 -5.25
N ASN A 428 6.17 22.03 -6.21
CA ASN A 428 5.86 22.24 -7.62
C ASN A 428 4.97 21.09 -8.13
N THR A 429 4.18 21.33 -9.17
CA THR A 429 3.20 20.37 -9.69
C THR A 429 3.85 19.05 -10.09
N LEU A 430 4.99 19.06 -10.80
CA LEU A 430 5.65 17.82 -11.21
C LEU A 430 6.04 16.91 -10.03
N THR A 431 6.61 17.47 -8.95
CA THR A 431 6.98 16.68 -7.77
C THR A 431 5.74 16.14 -7.05
N ILE A 432 4.67 16.92 -6.95
CA ILE A 432 3.42 16.48 -6.33
C ILE A 432 2.75 15.39 -7.18
N VAL A 433 2.63 15.55 -8.50
CA VAL A 433 2.11 14.52 -9.42
C VAL A 433 2.96 13.24 -9.34
N CYS A 434 4.30 13.36 -9.33
CA CYS A 434 5.16 12.19 -9.15
C CYS A 434 4.98 11.51 -7.77
N SER A 435 4.62 12.27 -6.74
CA SER A 435 4.28 11.69 -5.43
C SER A 435 3.04 10.81 -5.52
N GLU A 436 2.04 11.20 -6.30
CA GLU A 436 0.85 10.41 -6.59
C GLU A 436 1.21 9.14 -7.41
N LEU A 437 1.96 9.30 -8.50
CA LEU A 437 2.33 8.21 -9.40
C LEU A 437 3.24 7.15 -8.74
N PHE A 438 4.13 7.54 -7.85
CA PHE A 438 5.02 6.63 -7.12
C PHE A 438 4.48 6.18 -5.77
N GLY A 439 3.56 6.92 -5.19
CA GLY A 439 2.92 6.63 -3.90
C GLY A 439 1.94 5.45 -3.96
N ARG A 440 1.37 5.10 -2.83
CA ARG A 440 0.39 4.03 -2.67
C ARG A 440 -0.87 4.57 -2.07
N TYR A 441 -1.99 4.20 -2.64
CA TYR A 441 -3.29 4.50 -2.06
C TYR A 441 -3.78 3.38 -1.17
N TYR A 442 -4.30 3.77 -0.02
CA TYR A 442 -5.04 2.91 0.88
C TYR A 442 -6.50 3.35 0.94
N GLY A 443 -7.37 2.45 1.37
CA GLY A 443 -8.80 2.77 1.53
C GLY A 443 -9.02 4.06 2.34
N GLY A 444 -9.91 4.93 1.82
CA GLY A 444 -10.17 6.25 2.38
C GLY A 444 -9.29 7.37 1.82
N GLY A 445 -8.67 7.18 0.65
CA GLY A 445 -7.92 8.23 -0.05
C GLY A 445 -6.58 8.62 0.59
N VAL A 446 -6.00 7.73 1.39
CA VAL A 446 -4.70 7.99 2.03
C VAL A 446 -3.56 7.65 1.09
N LEU A 447 -2.81 8.65 0.65
CA LEU A 447 -1.54 8.45 -0.06
C LEU A 447 -0.43 8.11 0.95
N GLU A 448 0.35 7.05 0.69
CA GLU A 448 1.57 6.71 1.43
C GLU A 448 2.76 6.60 0.48
N LEU A 449 3.86 7.22 0.85
CA LEU A 449 5.17 7.05 0.22
C LEU A 449 6.08 6.27 1.17
N ILE A 450 6.53 5.06 0.77
CA ILE A 450 7.55 4.34 1.53
C ILE A 450 8.94 4.97 1.30
N PRO A 451 9.97 4.65 2.14
CA PRO A 451 11.28 5.32 2.05
C PRO A 451 11.92 5.28 0.68
N SER A 452 11.80 4.15 -0.05
CA SER A 452 12.37 4.00 -1.38
C SER A 452 11.60 4.80 -2.44
N GLU A 453 10.29 4.94 -2.30
CA GLU A 453 9.45 5.74 -3.19
C GLU A 453 9.72 7.23 -2.99
N PHE A 454 9.76 7.70 -1.74
CA PHE A 454 10.08 9.07 -1.41
C PHE A 454 11.47 9.50 -1.92
N LYS A 455 12.51 8.68 -1.71
CA LYS A 455 13.87 8.97 -2.21
C LYS A 455 13.97 9.09 -3.73
N ARG A 456 13.09 8.43 -4.45
CA ARG A 456 13.06 8.39 -5.93
C ARG A 456 12.19 9.50 -6.53
N LEU A 457 11.54 10.35 -5.73
CA LEU A 457 10.79 11.48 -6.29
C LEU A 457 11.75 12.43 -7.00
N PRO A 458 11.44 12.83 -8.23
CA PRO A 458 12.18 13.87 -8.94
C PRO A 458 11.89 15.22 -8.27
N ILE A 459 12.92 16.03 -8.09
CA ILE A 459 12.81 17.38 -7.58
C ILE A 459 13.65 18.32 -8.42
N PRO A 460 13.03 19.23 -9.19
CA PRO A 460 13.74 20.26 -9.97
C PRO A 460 14.29 21.33 -9.04
N TYR A 461 15.42 21.03 -8.39
CA TYR A 461 16.06 21.91 -7.40
C TYR A 461 16.49 23.22 -8.00
N VAL A 462 16.06 24.31 -7.39
CA VAL A 462 16.43 25.69 -7.75
C VAL A 462 16.98 26.40 -6.51
N ALA A 463 18.18 26.94 -6.61
CA ALA A 463 18.73 27.77 -5.54
C ALA A 463 18.00 29.11 -5.49
N ILE A 464 17.48 29.45 -4.32
CA ILE A 464 16.78 30.71 -4.08
C ILE A 464 17.45 31.49 -2.94
N ASN A 465 17.21 32.79 -2.89
CA ASN A 465 17.64 33.62 -1.77
C ASN A 465 16.54 33.72 -0.70
N GLU A 466 16.93 34.26 0.47
CA GLU A 466 16.02 34.43 1.62
C GLU A 466 14.77 35.24 1.29
N LYS A 467 14.86 36.27 0.43
CA LYS A 467 13.72 37.11 0.03
C LYS A 467 12.66 36.28 -0.72
N ILE A 468 13.07 35.42 -1.65
CA ILE A 468 12.18 34.54 -2.40
C ILE A 468 11.52 33.53 -1.43
N PHE A 469 12.31 32.95 -0.53
CA PHE A 469 11.79 32.02 0.46
C PHE A 469 10.73 32.67 1.37
N GLN A 470 10.96 33.87 1.86
CA GLN A 470 10.00 34.60 2.70
C GLN A 470 8.71 34.95 1.94
N GLN A 471 8.82 35.32 0.68
CA GLN A 471 7.63 35.53 -0.18
C GLN A 471 6.81 34.23 -0.33
N PHE A 472 7.47 33.12 -0.63
CA PHE A 472 6.85 31.80 -0.72
C PHE A 472 6.19 31.40 0.62
N TYR A 473 6.89 31.53 1.75
CA TYR A 473 6.36 31.22 3.07
C TYR A 473 5.12 32.03 3.42
N ASN A 474 5.15 33.34 3.13
CA ASN A 474 4.01 34.22 3.37
C ASN A 474 2.79 33.89 2.48
N ARG A 475 3.00 33.40 1.26
CA ARG A 475 1.92 32.89 0.41
C ARG A 475 1.36 31.57 0.95
N ALA A 476 2.24 30.63 1.29
CA ALA A 476 1.83 29.33 1.82
C ALA A 476 0.95 29.45 3.08
N LYS A 477 1.23 30.43 3.95
CA LYS A 477 0.40 30.73 5.13
C LYS A 477 -0.99 31.27 4.81
N LYS A 478 -1.18 31.90 3.65
CA LYS A 478 -2.44 32.54 3.25
C LYS A 478 -3.23 31.68 2.27
N ALA A 479 -2.59 30.71 1.65
CA ALA A 479 -3.19 29.88 0.61
C ALA A 479 -4.36 29.04 1.15
N ALA A 480 -5.48 29.06 0.46
CA ALA A 480 -6.63 28.24 0.79
C ALA A 480 -6.43 26.77 0.41
N ASN A 481 -5.57 26.49 -0.58
CA ASN A 481 -5.27 25.16 -1.06
C ASN A 481 -3.85 25.09 -1.66
N ILE A 482 -3.39 23.87 -1.94
CA ILE A 482 -2.06 23.63 -2.49
C ILE A 482 -1.87 24.24 -3.90
N THR A 483 -2.91 24.32 -4.71
CA THR A 483 -2.83 24.82 -6.09
C THR A 483 -2.34 26.27 -6.13
N GLU A 484 -2.79 27.11 -5.18
CA GLU A 484 -2.32 28.51 -5.07
C GLU A 484 -0.82 28.59 -4.77
N ILE A 485 -0.28 27.62 -4.01
CA ILE A 485 1.13 27.55 -3.72
C ILE A 485 1.92 27.14 -4.97
N LEU A 486 1.40 26.15 -5.71
CA LEU A 486 2.09 25.56 -6.86
C LEU A 486 2.18 26.52 -8.04
N GLN A 487 1.09 27.24 -8.38
CA GLN A 487 1.00 28.08 -9.57
C GLN A 487 2.18 29.08 -9.74
N GLU A 488 2.56 29.78 -8.67
CA GLU A 488 3.68 30.73 -8.76
C GLU A 488 5.04 30.01 -8.76
N ASN A 489 5.16 28.92 -7.96
CA ASN A 489 6.38 28.14 -7.93
C ASN A 489 6.66 27.48 -9.29
N ASP A 490 5.62 26.98 -9.95
CA ASP A 490 5.74 26.30 -11.24
C ASP A 490 6.27 27.23 -12.32
N ASN A 491 5.81 28.47 -12.38
CA ASN A 491 6.38 29.45 -13.31
C ASN A 491 7.88 29.60 -13.14
N TYR A 492 8.35 29.74 -11.91
CA TYR A 492 9.78 29.90 -11.63
C TYR A 492 10.57 28.58 -11.78
N ILE A 493 10.04 27.47 -11.30
CA ILE A 493 10.73 26.17 -11.27
C ILE A 493 10.65 25.47 -12.62
N LEU A 494 9.44 25.29 -13.17
CA LEU A 494 9.23 24.47 -14.37
C LEU A 494 9.45 25.26 -15.64
N LYS A 495 8.92 26.50 -15.73
CA LYS A 495 9.02 27.31 -16.92
C LYS A 495 10.38 28.02 -17.02
N ASP A 496 10.80 28.78 -16.01
CA ASP A 496 12.00 29.60 -16.08
C ASP A 496 13.30 28.80 -15.90
N ASN A 497 13.32 27.84 -14.98
CA ASN A 497 14.53 27.06 -14.68
C ASN A 497 14.61 25.74 -15.43
N LEU A 498 13.54 24.95 -15.49
CA LEU A 498 13.52 23.68 -16.23
C LEU A 498 13.33 23.91 -17.76
N LYS A 499 12.97 25.15 -18.16
CA LYS A 499 12.82 25.58 -19.58
C LYS A 499 11.76 24.79 -20.33
N LEU A 500 10.65 24.43 -19.68
CA LEU A 500 9.52 23.83 -20.38
C LEU A 500 8.88 24.84 -21.35
N THR A 501 8.48 24.37 -22.53
CA THR A 501 7.64 25.17 -23.45
C THR A 501 6.26 25.39 -22.84
N GLU A 502 5.48 26.33 -23.37
CA GLU A 502 4.09 26.57 -22.91
C GLU A 502 3.24 25.30 -23.02
N GLU A 503 3.37 24.55 -24.10
CA GLU A 503 2.67 23.28 -24.32
C GLU A 503 3.06 22.26 -23.26
N GLN A 504 4.36 22.06 -23.03
CA GLN A 504 4.89 21.16 -22.01
C GLN A 504 4.50 21.57 -20.58
N PHE A 505 4.48 22.87 -20.32
CA PHE A 505 4.08 23.41 -19.03
C PHE A 505 2.61 23.16 -18.73
N ASN A 506 1.74 23.30 -19.74
CA ASN A 506 0.30 23.02 -19.61
C ASN A 506 -0.01 21.51 -19.52
N GLN A 507 0.92 20.65 -19.93
CA GLN A 507 0.79 19.19 -19.88
C GLN A 507 1.16 18.62 -18.49
N VAL A 508 2.00 19.33 -17.69
CA VAL A 508 2.32 18.95 -16.29
C VAL A 508 1.17 19.30 -15.36
#